data_4587d88695ef5f30c7c076703605cb42
#
_entry.id   4587d88695ef5f30c7c076703605cb42
#
_cell.length_a   1.000
_cell.length_b   1.000
_cell.length_c   1.000
_cell.angle_alpha   90.00
_cell.angle_beta   90.00
_cell.angle_gamma   90.00
#
_symmetry.space_group_name_H-M   'P 1'
#
loop_
_entity.id
_entity.type
_entity.pdbx_description
1 polymer ?
#
loop_
_entity_poly.entity_id
_entity_poly.type
_entity_poly.pdbx_seq_one_letter_code
_entity_poly.pdbx_strand_id
1 'polypeptide(L)'
;VELLVLEVGLGGRLDATTAHPKRPVIAMASIGLDHCEHLGSTLTAIAAEKAAVITPGAQVISSDQPEPVRAVLEQTCRANNADLQWVDPLPSDWTLGLAGDWQRRNAAVARGALQALRPLGWNLDETTMRAGFAKARWSGRLQTVTWQGHPLLLDGAHNPPAAQQLALERQRWQGHAQGVVWILGIQAHKQALEMLQLLLQPQDQAWIVPVSNHRSWTRDALLATMPHWKDQLIDAASPEDALKRIEHTRDWPQPMPVLAGSLYFIG
;
A
#
# COMPACT_ATOMS: atom_id res chain seq x y z
N VAL A 1 -27.39 2.31 -12.36
CA VAL A 1 -26.37 2.36 -11.29
C VAL A 1 -26.81 3.42 -10.31
N GLU A 2 -27.02 3.05 -9.05
CA GLU A 2 -27.50 3.97 -8.01
C GLU A 2 -26.32 4.66 -7.30
N LEU A 3 -25.18 3.98 -7.16
CA LEU A 3 -23.93 4.49 -6.59
C LEU A 3 -22.76 4.03 -7.45
N LEU A 4 -21.87 4.94 -7.78
CA LEU A 4 -20.64 4.66 -8.51
C LEU A 4 -19.43 5.01 -7.63
N VAL A 5 -18.59 4.03 -7.38
CA VAL A 5 -17.29 4.21 -6.71
C VAL A 5 -16.19 4.21 -7.76
N LEU A 6 -15.45 5.32 -7.85
CA LEU A 6 -14.38 5.51 -8.81
C LEU A 6 -13.03 5.56 -8.10
N GLU A 7 -12.12 4.68 -8.46
CA GLU A 7 -10.74 4.71 -8.00
C GLU A 7 -9.87 5.42 -9.03
N VAL A 8 -9.10 6.43 -8.57
CA VAL A 8 -8.14 7.14 -9.41
C VAL A 8 -6.98 6.20 -9.76
N GLY A 9 -6.71 6.03 -11.04
CA GLY A 9 -5.60 5.18 -11.50
C GLY A 9 -4.24 5.86 -11.32
N LEU A 10 -4.11 7.15 -11.71
CA LEU A 10 -2.87 7.91 -11.59
C LEU A 10 -3.14 9.40 -11.38
N GLY A 11 -2.48 9.97 -10.37
CA GLY A 11 -2.58 11.41 -10.07
C GLY A 11 -3.97 11.82 -9.60
N GLY A 12 -4.76 12.38 -10.48
CA GLY A 12 -6.13 12.84 -10.24
C GLY A 12 -6.57 13.87 -11.29
N ARG A 13 -5.78 14.91 -11.52
CA ARG A 13 -6.11 16.04 -12.42
C ARG A 13 -6.57 15.60 -13.81
N LEU A 14 -5.82 14.67 -14.44
CA LEU A 14 -6.05 14.19 -15.79
C LEU A 14 -6.53 12.72 -15.81
N ASP A 15 -6.89 12.18 -14.65
CA ASP A 15 -7.38 10.82 -14.55
C ASP A 15 -8.78 10.68 -15.18
N ALA A 16 -9.04 9.54 -15.81
CA ALA A 16 -10.33 9.28 -16.47
C ALA A 16 -11.53 9.39 -15.51
N THR A 17 -11.35 9.12 -14.23
CA THR A 17 -12.39 9.25 -13.20
C THR A 17 -12.88 10.69 -13.03
N THR A 18 -12.07 11.68 -13.43
CA THR A 18 -12.44 13.10 -13.36
C THR A 18 -13.32 13.57 -14.52
N ALA A 19 -13.55 12.74 -15.54
CA ALA A 19 -14.51 13.03 -16.60
C ALA A 19 -15.95 13.18 -16.05
N HIS A 20 -16.28 12.53 -14.93
CA HIS A 20 -17.55 12.74 -14.27
C HIS A 20 -17.54 14.07 -13.48
N PRO A 21 -18.45 15.03 -13.79
CA PRO A 21 -18.39 16.38 -13.25
C PRO A 21 -18.77 16.47 -11.77
N LYS A 22 -19.60 15.55 -11.28
CA LYS A 22 -20.08 15.53 -9.89
C LYS A 22 -19.41 14.42 -9.09
N ARG A 23 -18.67 14.80 -8.09
CA ARG A 23 -18.02 13.91 -7.11
C ARG A 23 -18.36 14.40 -5.71
N PRO A 24 -19.58 14.12 -5.23
CA PRO A 24 -20.09 14.71 -3.98
C PRO A 24 -19.33 14.23 -2.74
N VAL A 25 -18.74 13.04 -2.79
CA VAL A 25 -17.92 12.49 -1.70
C VAL A 25 -16.58 12.06 -2.27
N ILE A 26 -15.50 12.48 -1.63
CA ILE A 26 -14.11 12.21 -2.03
C ILE A 26 -13.35 11.62 -0.84
N ALA A 27 -12.80 10.44 -1.03
CA ALA A 27 -11.98 9.73 -0.05
C ALA A 27 -10.49 9.88 -0.41
N MET A 28 -9.70 10.47 0.50
CA MET A 28 -8.27 10.64 0.35
C MET A 28 -7.52 9.70 1.28
N ALA A 29 -6.94 8.65 0.72
CA ALA A 29 -5.99 7.80 1.44
C ALA A 29 -4.67 8.55 1.68
N SER A 30 -3.73 7.93 2.41
CA SER A 30 -2.41 8.53 2.67
C SER A 30 -1.66 8.82 1.37
N ILE A 31 -1.09 10.02 1.27
CA ILE A 31 -0.31 10.50 0.13
C ILE A 31 1.17 10.43 0.48
N GLY A 32 1.94 9.76 -0.36
CA GLY A 32 3.39 9.61 -0.25
C GLY A 32 4.08 9.80 -1.59
N LEU A 33 5.41 9.66 -1.61
CA LEU A 33 6.20 9.71 -2.84
C LEU A 33 5.96 8.42 -3.65
N ASP A 34 5.25 8.55 -4.75
CA ASP A 34 5.06 7.50 -5.76
C ASP A 34 4.81 8.16 -7.11
N HIS A 35 5.14 7.44 -8.19
CA HIS A 35 5.00 7.94 -9.56
C HIS A 35 5.65 9.32 -9.78
N CYS A 36 6.82 9.53 -9.15
CA CYS A 36 7.51 10.82 -9.18
C CYS A 36 7.86 11.29 -10.60
N GLU A 37 8.04 10.36 -11.53
CA GLU A 37 8.27 10.62 -12.96
C GLU A 37 7.09 11.29 -13.67
N HIS A 38 5.87 11.16 -13.12
CA HIS A 38 4.63 11.71 -13.68
C HIS A 38 4.02 12.84 -12.84
N LEU A 39 4.10 12.69 -11.51
CA LEU A 39 3.36 13.56 -10.58
C LEU A 39 4.24 14.62 -9.92
N GLY A 40 5.57 14.57 -10.16
CA GLY A 40 6.54 15.45 -9.53
C GLY A 40 7.24 14.83 -8.33
N SER A 41 8.39 15.40 -7.97
CA SER A 41 9.33 14.85 -6.98
C SER A 41 9.08 15.30 -5.53
N THR A 42 7.99 16.03 -5.27
CA THR A 42 7.67 16.54 -3.93
C THR A 42 6.27 16.13 -3.48
N LEU A 43 6.09 15.96 -2.17
CA LEU A 43 4.77 15.70 -1.59
C LEU A 43 3.73 16.76 -1.97
N THR A 44 4.14 18.03 -2.04
CA THR A 44 3.27 19.15 -2.44
C THR A 44 2.78 19.00 -3.88
N ALA A 45 3.68 18.66 -4.81
CA ALA A 45 3.31 18.44 -6.22
C ALA A 45 2.34 17.26 -6.38
N ILE A 46 2.66 16.11 -5.76
CA ILE A 46 1.81 14.92 -5.80
C ILE A 46 0.45 15.21 -5.15
N ALA A 47 0.44 15.92 -4.02
CA ALA A 47 -0.81 16.31 -3.36
C ALA A 47 -1.67 17.23 -4.23
N ALA A 48 -1.07 18.17 -4.96
CA ALA A 48 -1.79 19.06 -5.87
C ALA A 48 -2.43 18.29 -7.05
N GLU A 49 -1.75 17.30 -7.60
CA GLU A 49 -2.31 16.42 -8.64
C GLU A 49 -3.48 15.59 -8.10
N LYS A 50 -3.36 15.04 -6.88
CA LYS A 50 -4.42 14.24 -6.25
C LYS A 50 -5.59 15.11 -5.79
N ALA A 51 -5.33 16.29 -5.21
CA ALA A 51 -6.36 17.21 -4.77
C ALA A 51 -7.21 17.79 -5.91
N ALA A 52 -6.71 17.74 -7.14
CA ALA A 52 -7.45 18.24 -8.33
C ALA A 52 -8.77 17.48 -8.61
N VAL A 53 -9.00 16.33 -7.95
CA VAL A 53 -10.30 15.63 -8.00
C VAL A 53 -11.39 16.34 -7.17
N ILE A 54 -11.01 17.27 -6.29
CA ILE A 54 -11.97 17.95 -5.39
C ILE A 54 -12.83 18.92 -6.20
N THR A 55 -14.13 18.64 -6.18
CA THR A 55 -15.15 19.46 -6.87
C THR A 55 -15.79 20.45 -5.92
N PRO A 56 -16.40 21.54 -6.44
CA PRO A 56 -17.12 22.49 -5.62
C PRO A 56 -18.18 21.84 -4.72
N GLY A 57 -18.16 22.17 -3.43
CA GLY A 57 -19.12 21.69 -2.44
C GLY A 57 -18.99 20.20 -2.06
N ALA A 58 -17.91 19.52 -2.46
CA ALA A 58 -17.71 18.12 -2.11
C ALA A 58 -17.45 17.93 -0.61
N GLN A 59 -17.86 16.77 -0.08
CA GLN A 59 -17.42 16.25 1.22
C GLN A 59 -16.11 15.48 1.01
N VAL A 60 -15.03 15.96 1.58
CA VAL A 60 -13.69 15.35 1.45
C VAL A 60 -13.31 14.72 2.77
N ILE A 61 -13.03 13.43 2.76
CA ILE A 61 -12.60 12.69 3.94
C ILE A 61 -11.16 12.25 3.74
N SER A 62 -10.29 12.59 4.69
CA SER A 62 -8.88 12.21 4.65
C SER A 62 -8.43 11.66 6.00
N SER A 63 -7.57 10.63 5.96
CA SER A 63 -6.75 10.29 7.13
C SER A 63 -5.70 11.38 7.38
N ASP A 64 -5.03 11.32 8.52
CA ASP A 64 -3.89 12.20 8.79
C ASP A 64 -2.84 12.13 7.67
N GLN A 65 -2.24 13.28 7.35
CA GLN A 65 -1.32 13.48 6.24
C GLN A 65 -0.08 14.27 6.70
N PRO A 66 1.07 14.14 6.03
CA PRO A 66 2.20 15.05 6.22
C PRO A 66 1.80 16.51 6.00
N GLU A 67 2.40 17.43 6.75
CA GLU A 67 2.06 18.85 6.72
C GLU A 67 2.00 19.48 5.31
N PRO A 68 2.94 19.23 4.38
CA PRO A 68 2.85 19.76 3.01
C PRO A 68 1.59 19.27 2.26
N VAL A 69 1.14 18.06 2.53
CA VAL A 69 -0.07 17.48 1.93
C VAL A 69 -1.33 18.09 2.55
N ARG A 70 -1.35 18.24 3.89
CA ARG A 70 -2.44 18.89 4.62
C ARG A 70 -2.71 20.29 4.09
N ALA A 71 -1.66 21.10 3.98
CA ALA A 71 -1.76 22.47 3.47
C ALA A 71 -2.40 22.54 2.07
N VAL A 72 -2.01 21.63 1.16
CA VAL A 72 -2.58 21.56 -0.20
C VAL A 72 -4.05 21.15 -0.16
N LEU A 73 -4.41 20.13 0.60
CA LEU A 73 -5.80 19.66 0.70
C LEU A 73 -6.70 20.76 1.29
N GLU A 74 -6.28 21.41 2.37
CA GLU A 74 -7.01 22.50 3.01
C GLU A 74 -7.18 23.71 2.08
N GLN A 75 -6.12 24.08 1.36
CA GLN A 75 -6.18 25.18 0.40
C GLN A 75 -7.16 24.85 -0.74
N THR A 76 -7.08 23.63 -1.28
CA THR A 76 -7.93 23.21 -2.39
C THR A 76 -9.39 23.09 -1.96
N CYS A 77 -9.66 22.58 -0.77
CA CYS A 77 -11.03 22.52 -0.22
C CYS A 77 -11.60 23.92 -0.01
N ARG A 78 -10.84 24.86 0.57
CA ARG A 78 -11.28 26.26 0.71
C ARG A 78 -11.59 26.90 -0.64
N ALA A 79 -10.75 26.71 -1.65
CA ALA A 79 -10.95 27.24 -3.00
C ALA A 79 -12.21 26.70 -3.70
N ASN A 80 -12.63 25.48 -3.35
CA ASN A 80 -13.81 24.82 -3.91
C ASN A 80 -15.03 24.88 -3.00
N ASN A 81 -15.01 25.61 -1.87
CA ASN A 81 -16.07 25.53 -0.85
C ASN A 81 -16.42 24.08 -0.49
N ALA A 82 -15.45 23.18 -0.49
CA ALA A 82 -15.57 21.79 -0.13
C ALA A 82 -15.33 21.63 1.38
N ASP A 83 -16.03 20.72 2.00
CA ASP A 83 -15.92 20.43 3.42
C ASP A 83 -14.90 19.31 3.66
N LEU A 84 -13.82 19.59 4.41
CA LEU A 84 -12.74 18.67 4.68
C LEU A 84 -12.81 18.12 6.11
N GLN A 85 -12.97 16.81 6.21
CA GLN A 85 -12.96 16.09 7.47
C GLN A 85 -11.69 15.23 7.59
N TRP A 86 -10.91 15.47 8.64
CA TRP A 86 -9.84 14.58 9.06
C TRP A 86 -10.39 13.47 9.95
N VAL A 87 -9.95 12.23 9.72
CA VAL A 87 -10.42 11.07 10.49
C VAL A 87 -9.26 10.33 11.14
N ASP A 88 -9.46 9.97 12.40
CA ASP A 88 -8.53 9.11 13.14
C ASP A 88 -8.70 7.64 12.73
N PRO A 89 -7.64 6.82 12.88
CA PRO A 89 -7.72 5.38 12.61
C PRO A 89 -8.87 4.73 13.39
N LEU A 90 -9.54 3.75 12.78
CA LEU A 90 -10.58 2.99 13.49
C LEU A 90 -10.02 2.30 14.72
N PRO A 91 -10.74 2.35 15.86
CA PRO A 91 -10.32 1.68 17.09
C PRO A 91 -10.29 0.17 16.95
N SER A 92 -9.61 -0.50 17.90
CA SER A 92 -9.34 -1.95 17.83
C SER A 92 -10.58 -2.85 17.88
N ASP A 93 -11.71 -2.35 18.38
CA ASP A 93 -12.99 -3.07 18.42
C ASP A 93 -13.66 -3.25 17.05
N TRP A 94 -13.13 -2.60 16.00
CA TRP A 94 -13.54 -2.85 14.62
C TRP A 94 -12.76 -4.02 14.04
N THR A 95 -13.45 -5.12 13.74
CA THR A 95 -12.88 -6.23 12.98
C THR A 95 -12.74 -5.82 11.52
N LEU A 96 -11.52 -5.91 10.99
CA LEU A 96 -11.22 -5.66 9.59
C LEU A 96 -10.89 -6.97 8.88
N GLY A 97 -11.37 -7.12 7.66
CA GLY A 97 -11.06 -8.28 6.82
C GLY A 97 -9.70 -8.17 6.13
N LEU A 98 -9.12 -6.97 6.10
CA LEU A 98 -7.77 -6.69 5.61
C LEU A 98 -6.82 -6.57 6.80
N ALA A 99 -5.70 -7.31 6.73
CA ALA A 99 -4.65 -7.27 7.73
C ALA A 99 -3.77 -6.00 7.60
N GLY A 100 -3.08 -5.65 8.69
CA GLY A 100 -2.18 -4.50 8.76
C GLY A 100 -2.79 -3.28 9.46
N ASP A 101 -1.99 -2.66 10.31
CA ASP A 101 -2.46 -1.54 11.14
C ASP A 101 -2.85 -0.31 10.31
N TRP A 102 -2.17 -0.08 9.18
CA TRP A 102 -2.53 1.00 8.25
C TRP A 102 -3.92 0.84 7.66
N GLN A 103 -4.49 -0.36 7.63
CA GLN A 103 -5.85 -0.60 7.16
C GLN A 103 -6.89 0.04 8.08
N ARG A 104 -6.56 0.30 9.35
CA ARG A 104 -7.45 1.05 10.24
C ARG A 104 -7.62 2.50 9.80
N ARG A 105 -6.56 3.11 9.25
CA ARG A 105 -6.63 4.46 8.63
C ARG A 105 -7.46 4.43 7.35
N ASN A 106 -7.22 3.47 6.48
CA ASN A 106 -7.98 3.32 5.24
C ASN A 106 -9.47 3.06 5.52
N ALA A 107 -9.77 2.20 6.48
CA ALA A 107 -11.14 1.91 6.90
C ALA A 107 -11.83 3.12 7.55
N ALA A 108 -11.10 3.96 8.29
CA ALA A 108 -11.65 5.21 8.83
C ALA A 108 -12.07 6.18 7.71
N VAL A 109 -11.24 6.33 6.69
CA VAL A 109 -11.57 7.13 5.50
C VAL A 109 -12.80 6.56 4.79
N ALA A 110 -12.86 5.24 4.60
CA ALA A 110 -14.02 4.58 4.00
C ALA A 110 -15.28 4.77 4.84
N ARG A 111 -15.20 4.65 6.18
CA ARG A 111 -16.32 4.92 7.09
C ARG A 111 -16.83 6.36 6.97
N GLY A 112 -15.92 7.33 6.99
CA GLY A 112 -16.26 8.74 6.83
C GLY A 112 -16.92 9.01 5.48
N ALA A 113 -16.43 8.41 4.39
CA ALA A 113 -17.03 8.53 3.06
C ALA A 113 -18.44 7.94 3.02
N LEU A 114 -18.67 6.76 3.63
CA LEU A 114 -20.01 6.16 3.73
C LEU A 114 -20.97 7.04 4.56
N GLN A 115 -20.46 7.67 5.63
CA GLN A 115 -21.26 8.60 6.44
C GLN A 115 -21.61 9.88 5.68
N ALA A 116 -20.70 10.38 4.83
CA ALA A 116 -20.92 11.54 3.99
C ALA A 116 -21.97 11.31 2.87
N LEU A 117 -22.33 10.06 2.61
CA LEU A 117 -23.44 9.73 1.68
C LEU A 117 -24.85 9.91 2.28
N ARG A 118 -24.98 10.10 3.59
CA ARG A 118 -26.29 10.25 4.27
C ARG A 118 -27.16 11.38 3.71
N PRO A 119 -26.63 12.60 3.49
CA PRO A 119 -27.42 13.68 2.88
C PRO A 119 -27.88 13.37 1.44
N LEU A 120 -27.26 12.37 0.79
CA LEU A 120 -27.60 11.92 -0.54
C LEU A 120 -28.61 10.75 -0.55
N GLY A 121 -29.17 10.40 0.62
CA GLY A 121 -30.18 9.36 0.76
C GLY A 121 -29.63 7.96 1.13
N TRP A 122 -28.32 7.80 1.30
CA TRP A 122 -27.70 6.53 1.69
C TRP A 122 -27.52 6.47 3.21
N ASN A 123 -28.38 5.76 3.89
CA ASN A 123 -28.31 5.63 5.34
C ASN A 123 -27.81 4.25 5.74
N LEU A 124 -26.50 4.11 5.89
CA LEU A 124 -25.85 2.90 6.38
C LEU A 124 -25.65 2.99 7.90
N ASP A 125 -26.19 2.03 8.63
CA ASP A 125 -25.95 1.93 10.07
C ASP A 125 -24.56 1.37 10.38
N GLU A 126 -24.09 1.53 11.61
CA GLU A 126 -22.77 1.09 12.02
C GLU A 126 -22.62 -0.43 11.94
N THR A 127 -23.66 -1.20 12.23
CA THR A 127 -23.65 -2.66 12.17
C THR A 127 -23.38 -3.15 10.75
N THR A 128 -24.05 -2.54 9.76
CA THR A 128 -23.85 -2.83 8.35
C THR A 128 -22.43 -2.48 7.90
N MET A 129 -21.89 -1.32 8.31
CA MET A 129 -20.53 -0.93 8.00
C MET A 129 -19.50 -1.88 8.63
N ARG A 130 -19.67 -2.26 9.92
CA ARG A 130 -18.81 -3.24 10.60
C ARG A 130 -18.83 -4.60 9.90
N ALA A 131 -19.98 -5.09 9.49
CA ALA A 131 -20.10 -6.34 8.75
C ALA A 131 -19.41 -6.28 7.38
N GLY A 132 -19.53 -5.15 6.67
CA GLY A 132 -18.87 -4.91 5.40
C GLY A 132 -17.34 -4.90 5.54
N PHE A 133 -16.80 -4.16 6.50
CA PHE A 133 -15.35 -4.06 6.73
C PHE A 133 -14.74 -5.39 7.16
N ALA A 134 -15.44 -6.19 7.98
CA ALA A 134 -15.00 -7.52 8.37
C ALA A 134 -14.95 -8.51 7.18
N LYS A 135 -15.77 -8.29 6.15
CA LYS A 135 -15.82 -9.11 4.94
C LYS A 135 -14.90 -8.63 3.82
N ALA A 136 -14.35 -7.41 3.91
CA ALA A 136 -13.48 -6.87 2.88
C ALA A 136 -12.27 -7.79 2.65
N ARG A 137 -11.98 -8.10 1.40
CA ARG A 137 -10.82 -8.91 0.99
C ARG A 137 -10.17 -8.22 -0.21
N TRP A 138 -8.87 -8.22 -0.23
CA TRP A 138 -8.09 -7.73 -1.37
C TRP A 138 -6.81 -8.54 -1.49
N SER A 139 -6.57 -9.12 -2.64
CA SER A 139 -5.38 -9.92 -2.89
C SER A 139 -4.10 -9.09 -2.75
N GLY A 140 -3.04 -9.69 -2.20
CA GLY A 140 -1.76 -9.03 -2.05
C GLY A 140 -1.72 -7.87 -1.04
N ARG A 141 -2.58 -7.89 -0.03
CA ARG A 141 -2.52 -6.97 1.13
C ARG A 141 -2.38 -7.78 2.41
N LEU A 142 -1.12 -8.06 2.81
CA LEU A 142 -0.78 -8.98 3.90
C LEU A 142 -1.61 -10.27 3.85
N GLN A 143 -1.74 -10.79 2.65
CA GLN A 143 -2.54 -11.98 2.38
C GLN A 143 -1.73 -13.23 2.72
N THR A 144 -2.20 -14.02 3.68
CA THR A 144 -1.65 -15.35 3.91
C THR A 144 -2.20 -16.33 2.89
N VAL A 145 -1.32 -17.05 2.21
CA VAL A 145 -1.62 -18.13 1.28
C VAL A 145 -0.84 -19.37 1.66
N THR A 146 -1.15 -20.50 1.02
CA THR A 146 -0.43 -21.77 1.23
C THR A 146 0.27 -22.19 -0.06
N TRP A 147 1.56 -22.48 0.02
CA TRP A 147 2.37 -23.07 -1.03
C TRP A 147 2.87 -24.43 -0.58
N GLN A 148 2.46 -25.52 -1.27
CA GLN A 148 2.83 -26.91 -0.94
C GLN A 148 2.64 -27.28 0.55
N GLY A 149 1.60 -26.75 1.18
CA GLY A 149 1.31 -26.97 2.60
C GLY A 149 1.97 -25.97 3.56
N HIS A 150 2.85 -25.10 3.08
CA HIS A 150 3.58 -24.10 3.88
C HIS A 150 2.95 -22.70 3.77
N PRO A 151 2.86 -21.95 4.86
CA PRO A 151 2.28 -20.61 4.83
C PRO A 151 3.23 -19.60 4.19
N LEU A 152 2.68 -18.68 3.39
CA LEU A 152 3.36 -17.53 2.79
C LEU A 152 2.57 -16.26 3.06
N LEU A 153 3.27 -15.14 3.17
CA LEU A 153 2.66 -13.81 3.20
C LEU A 153 2.88 -13.09 1.86
N LEU A 154 1.81 -12.61 1.26
CA LEU A 154 1.86 -11.81 0.03
C LEU A 154 1.51 -10.35 0.35
N ASP A 155 2.35 -9.42 -0.09
CA ASP A 155 2.08 -7.99 0.00
C ASP A 155 2.53 -7.23 -1.24
N GLY A 156 1.68 -6.35 -1.76
CA GLY A 156 1.94 -5.56 -2.96
C GLY A 156 2.80 -4.31 -2.73
N ALA A 157 3.56 -4.21 -1.64
CA ALA A 157 4.46 -3.09 -1.39
C ALA A 157 5.48 -2.96 -2.53
N HIS A 158 5.47 -1.82 -3.24
CA HIS A 158 6.27 -1.58 -4.44
C HIS A 158 6.87 -0.16 -4.50
N ASN A 159 6.81 0.58 -3.40
CA ASN A 159 7.38 1.91 -3.23
C ASN A 159 7.85 2.12 -1.78
N PRO A 160 8.69 3.12 -1.48
CA PRO A 160 9.21 3.34 -0.14
C PRO A 160 8.14 3.54 0.94
N PRO A 161 7.05 4.31 0.73
CA PRO A 161 5.98 4.42 1.74
C PRO A 161 5.32 3.08 2.09
N ALA A 162 5.07 2.22 1.12
CA ALA A 162 4.50 0.90 1.37
C ALA A 162 5.52 -0.04 2.05
N ALA A 163 6.80 0.00 1.64
CA ALA A 163 7.87 -0.73 2.30
C ALA A 163 8.02 -0.32 3.78
N GLN A 164 7.88 0.97 4.09
CA GLN A 164 7.90 1.46 5.47
C GLN A 164 6.74 0.88 6.31
N GLN A 165 5.52 0.83 5.76
CA GLN A 165 4.38 0.22 6.46
C GLN A 165 4.60 -1.28 6.69
N LEU A 166 5.15 -1.99 5.71
CA LEU A 166 5.46 -3.41 5.83
C LEU A 166 6.58 -3.66 6.87
N ALA A 167 7.58 -2.80 6.92
CA ALA A 167 8.65 -2.83 7.93
C ALA A 167 8.12 -2.59 9.36
N LEU A 168 7.12 -1.72 9.53
CA LEU A 168 6.46 -1.53 10.82
C LEU A 168 5.62 -2.75 11.21
N GLU A 169 4.94 -3.35 10.27
CA GLU A 169 4.09 -4.52 10.51
C GLU A 169 4.91 -5.75 10.92
N ARG A 170 6.12 -5.94 10.36
CA ARG A 170 7.01 -7.05 10.72
C ARG A 170 7.26 -7.17 12.22
N GLN A 171 7.25 -6.06 12.96
CA GLN A 171 7.45 -6.05 14.42
C GLN A 171 6.39 -6.83 15.19
N ARG A 172 5.27 -7.13 14.54
CA ARG A 172 4.15 -7.93 15.10
C ARG A 172 4.26 -9.41 14.76
N TRP A 173 5.19 -9.79 13.87
CA TRP A 173 5.33 -11.17 13.44
C TRP A 173 6.16 -11.95 14.48
N GLN A 174 5.65 -13.10 14.90
CA GLN A 174 6.37 -13.96 15.81
C GLN A 174 7.69 -14.42 15.15
N GLY A 175 8.79 -14.31 15.88
CA GLY A 175 10.11 -14.71 15.38
C GLY A 175 10.84 -13.65 14.54
N HIS A 176 10.27 -12.46 14.32
CA HIS A 176 10.87 -11.41 13.47
C HIS A 176 12.30 -11.00 13.88
N ALA A 177 12.64 -11.10 15.17
CA ALA A 177 13.97 -10.77 15.66
C ALA A 177 15.05 -11.76 15.19
N GLN A 178 14.69 -12.96 14.78
CA GLN A 178 15.59 -13.98 14.24
C GLN A 178 15.83 -13.81 12.73
N GLY A 179 15.19 -12.85 12.12
CA GLY A 179 15.26 -12.52 10.70
C GLY A 179 14.00 -12.91 9.93
N VAL A 180 13.76 -12.19 8.86
CA VAL A 180 12.67 -12.42 7.91
C VAL A 180 13.25 -12.90 6.60
N VAL A 181 12.60 -13.85 5.96
CA VAL A 181 12.92 -14.27 4.60
C VAL A 181 12.02 -13.53 3.62
N TRP A 182 12.63 -12.66 2.85
CA TRP A 182 11.97 -11.90 1.81
C TRP A 182 12.15 -12.55 0.45
N ILE A 183 11.13 -12.53 -0.40
CA ILE A 183 11.22 -12.84 -1.83
C ILE A 183 10.75 -11.58 -2.55
N LEU A 184 11.67 -10.88 -3.20
CA LEU A 184 11.43 -9.53 -3.70
C LEU A 184 11.56 -9.47 -5.22
N GLY A 185 10.44 -9.15 -5.88
CA GLY A 185 10.40 -8.84 -7.30
C GLY A 185 10.10 -7.35 -7.51
N ILE A 186 11.12 -6.54 -7.81
CA ILE A 186 10.98 -5.07 -7.90
C ILE A 186 11.26 -4.61 -9.33
N GLN A 187 10.33 -3.88 -9.92
CA GLN A 187 10.48 -3.33 -11.27
C GLN A 187 11.61 -2.28 -11.32
N ALA A 188 12.33 -2.22 -12.43
CA ALA A 188 13.57 -1.42 -12.58
C ALA A 188 13.37 0.10 -12.41
N HIS A 189 12.15 0.62 -12.65
CA HIS A 189 11.82 2.04 -12.45
C HIS A 189 11.43 2.39 -11.01
N LYS A 190 11.30 1.41 -10.11
CA LYS A 190 10.97 1.62 -8.69
C LYS A 190 12.22 1.84 -7.85
N GLN A 191 12.07 2.48 -6.72
CA GLN A 191 13.12 2.89 -5.79
C GLN A 191 13.54 1.70 -4.89
N ALA A 192 14.13 0.65 -5.51
CA ALA A 192 14.45 -0.58 -4.81
C ALA A 192 15.44 -0.39 -3.66
N LEU A 193 16.46 0.48 -3.83
CA LEU A 193 17.44 0.74 -2.78
C LEU A 193 16.80 1.28 -1.51
N GLU A 194 15.92 2.28 -1.64
CA GLU A 194 15.19 2.86 -0.51
C GLU A 194 14.24 1.84 0.12
N MET A 195 13.56 1.02 -0.69
CA MET A 195 12.69 -0.05 -0.19
C MET A 195 13.46 -1.07 0.64
N LEU A 196 14.62 -1.54 0.13
CA LEU A 196 15.43 -2.51 0.84
C LEU A 196 16.03 -1.93 2.14
N GLN A 197 16.44 -0.66 2.15
CA GLN A 197 16.91 0.03 3.35
C GLN A 197 15.85 0.07 4.46
N LEU A 198 14.58 0.18 4.08
CA LEU A 198 13.46 0.17 5.02
C LEU A 198 13.11 -1.24 5.50
N LEU A 199 13.19 -2.24 4.63
CA LEU A 199 12.77 -3.61 4.91
C LEU A 199 13.83 -4.42 5.64
N LEU A 200 15.10 -4.39 5.17
CA LEU A 200 16.12 -5.32 5.60
C LEU A 200 16.72 -4.95 6.95
N GLN A 201 16.78 -5.94 7.83
CA GLN A 201 17.56 -5.91 9.07
C GLN A 201 18.75 -6.89 8.96
N PRO A 202 19.77 -6.79 9.81
CA PRO A 202 21.01 -7.58 9.67
C PRO A 202 20.80 -9.10 9.59
N GLN A 203 19.74 -9.64 10.21
CA GLN A 203 19.46 -11.07 10.24
C GLN A 203 18.59 -11.56 9.06
N ASP A 204 18.12 -10.63 8.21
CA ASP A 204 17.22 -10.97 7.12
C ASP A 204 17.95 -11.58 5.93
N GLN A 205 17.22 -12.36 5.16
CA GLN A 205 17.63 -12.83 3.82
C GLN A 205 16.60 -12.34 2.80
N ALA A 206 17.07 -11.83 1.67
CA ALA A 206 16.24 -11.40 0.58
C ALA A 206 16.61 -12.11 -0.73
N TRP A 207 15.67 -12.88 -1.24
CA TRP A 207 15.74 -13.55 -2.54
C TRP A 207 15.27 -12.55 -3.60
N ILE A 208 16.18 -12.16 -4.49
CA ILE A 208 15.89 -11.21 -5.57
C ILE A 208 15.47 -12.01 -6.79
N VAL A 209 14.27 -11.75 -7.29
CA VAL A 209 13.66 -12.48 -8.38
C VAL A 209 13.16 -11.54 -9.48
N PRO A 210 13.10 -11.99 -10.74
CA PRO A 210 12.54 -11.18 -11.80
C PRO A 210 11.02 -11.02 -11.66
N VAL A 211 10.49 -9.89 -12.14
CA VAL A 211 9.05 -9.68 -12.34
C VAL A 211 8.72 -10.05 -13.79
N SER A 212 7.82 -11.02 -13.98
CA SER A 212 7.46 -11.54 -15.29
C SER A 212 7.05 -10.40 -16.25
N ASN A 213 7.59 -10.44 -17.48
CA ASN A 213 7.35 -9.45 -18.54
C ASN A 213 7.75 -8.00 -18.22
N HIS A 214 8.55 -7.78 -17.17
CA HIS A 214 9.03 -6.45 -16.78
C HIS A 214 10.53 -6.46 -16.57
N ARG A 215 11.18 -5.32 -16.88
CA ARG A 215 12.57 -5.09 -16.43
C ARG A 215 12.56 -4.96 -14.91
N SER A 216 13.45 -5.69 -14.26
CA SER A 216 13.52 -5.78 -12.79
C SER A 216 14.91 -5.44 -12.29
N TRP A 217 14.98 -5.01 -11.05
CA TRP A 217 16.24 -4.96 -10.34
C TRP A 217 16.83 -6.36 -10.19
N THR A 218 18.14 -6.47 -10.39
CA THR A 218 18.90 -7.70 -10.17
C THR A 218 19.75 -7.57 -8.91
N ARG A 219 20.13 -8.72 -8.34
CA ARG A 219 21.05 -8.76 -7.19
C ARG A 219 22.33 -7.97 -7.47
N ASP A 220 22.93 -8.16 -8.64
CA ASP A 220 24.20 -7.50 -8.99
C ASP A 220 24.04 -5.98 -9.10
N ALA A 221 22.94 -5.49 -9.66
CA ALA A 221 22.65 -4.06 -9.72
C ALA A 221 22.47 -3.45 -8.32
N LEU A 222 21.84 -4.16 -7.40
CA LEU A 222 21.68 -3.74 -6.00
C LEU A 222 23.03 -3.72 -5.29
N LEU A 223 23.85 -4.76 -5.45
CA LEU A 223 25.18 -4.86 -4.82
C LEU A 223 26.18 -3.87 -5.39
N ALA A 224 26.06 -3.46 -6.65
CA ALA A 224 26.90 -2.40 -7.23
C ALA A 224 26.77 -1.08 -6.46
N THR A 225 25.59 -0.79 -5.88
CA THR A 225 25.35 0.43 -5.10
C THR A 225 25.49 0.19 -3.59
N MET A 226 25.04 -0.97 -3.11
CA MET A 226 25.00 -1.33 -1.68
C MET A 226 25.74 -2.66 -1.43
N PRO A 227 27.08 -2.69 -1.52
CA PRO A 227 27.87 -3.93 -1.42
C PRO A 227 27.77 -4.63 -0.05
N HIS A 228 27.39 -3.92 1.00
CA HIS A 228 27.21 -4.48 2.35
C HIS A 228 26.06 -5.49 2.45
N TRP A 229 25.12 -5.52 1.49
CA TRP A 229 24.04 -6.52 1.44
C TRP A 229 24.49 -7.88 0.85
N LYS A 230 25.78 -8.07 0.53
CA LYS A 230 26.29 -9.26 -0.16
C LYS A 230 25.84 -10.57 0.48
N ASP A 231 25.85 -10.63 1.80
CA ASP A 231 25.53 -11.85 2.56
C ASP A 231 24.00 -12.01 2.80
N GLN A 232 23.23 -10.96 2.56
CA GLN A 232 21.79 -10.96 2.72
C GLN A 232 21.04 -11.22 1.42
N LEU A 233 21.57 -10.75 0.27
CA LEU A 233 20.91 -10.88 -1.01
C LEU A 233 21.29 -12.20 -1.70
N ILE A 234 20.28 -12.94 -2.12
CA ILE A 234 20.39 -14.22 -2.81
C ILE A 234 19.67 -14.08 -4.15
N ASP A 235 20.28 -14.53 -5.23
CA ASP A 235 19.64 -14.55 -6.55
C ASP A 235 18.79 -15.81 -6.74
N ALA A 236 17.62 -15.68 -7.34
CA ALA A 236 16.78 -16.80 -7.74
C ALA A 236 16.10 -16.54 -9.09
N ALA A 237 15.91 -17.61 -9.86
CA ALA A 237 15.37 -17.53 -11.21
C ALA A 237 13.87 -17.19 -11.24
N SER A 238 13.15 -17.54 -10.17
CA SER A 238 11.73 -17.29 -10.01
C SER A 238 11.33 -17.37 -8.53
N PRO A 239 10.11 -16.92 -8.16
CA PRO A 239 9.56 -17.15 -6.81
C PRO A 239 9.55 -18.62 -6.42
N GLU A 240 9.16 -19.51 -7.34
CA GLU A 240 9.10 -20.94 -7.11
C GLU A 240 10.50 -21.53 -6.89
N ASP A 241 11.53 -21.05 -7.61
CA ASP A 241 12.93 -21.46 -7.39
C ASP A 241 13.36 -21.04 -5.98
N ALA A 242 13.09 -19.80 -5.58
CA ALA A 242 13.40 -19.35 -4.23
C ALA A 242 12.73 -20.21 -3.16
N LEU A 243 11.42 -20.46 -3.29
CA LEU A 243 10.63 -21.26 -2.34
C LEU A 243 11.14 -22.69 -2.22
N LYS A 244 11.42 -23.36 -3.36
CA LYS A 244 11.98 -24.72 -3.37
C LYS A 244 13.35 -24.78 -2.67
N ARG A 245 14.22 -23.79 -2.90
CA ARG A 245 15.52 -23.73 -2.26
C ARG A 245 15.42 -23.44 -0.76
N ILE A 246 14.47 -22.62 -0.33
CA ILE A 246 14.16 -22.38 1.09
C ILE A 246 13.73 -23.70 1.75
N GLU A 247 12.80 -24.43 1.14
CA GLU A 247 12.28 -25.70 1.65
C GLU A 247 13.39 -26.76 1.80
N HIS A 248 14.34 -26.82 0.83
CA HIS A 248 15.39 -27.83 0.85
C HIS A 248 16.55 -27.54 1.83
N THR A 249 16.72 -26.29 2.25
CA THR A 249 17.90 -25.88 3.03
C THR A 249 17.69 -25.79 4.52
N ARG A 250 16.43 -25.75 5.00
CA ARG A 250 16.09 -25.57 6.42
C ARG A 250 14.62 -25.87 6.69
N ASP A 251 14.27 -25.92 7.98
CA ASP A 251 12.87 -25.86 8.40
C ASP A 251 12.20 -24.60 7.86
N TRP A 252 10.90 -24.68 7.58
CA TRP A 252 10.16 -23.52 7.04
C TRP A 252 10.31 -22.31 7.94
N PRO A 253 10.67 -21.13 7.40
CA PRO A 253 10.99 -19.96 8.20
C PRO A 253 9.85 -19.48 9.07
N GLN A 254 10.22 -18.95 10.25
CA GLN A 254 9.32 -18.20 11.12
C GLN A 254 9.96 -16.87 11.49
N PRO A 255 9.33 -15.75 11.11
CA PRO A 255 8.04 -15.65 10.41
C PRO A 255 8.07 -16.30 9.02
N MET A 256 6.87 -16.67 8.51
CA MET A 256 6.73 -17.21 7.16
C MET A 256 7.37 -16.30 6.12
N PRO A 257 7.89 -16.82 5.00
CA PRO A 257 8.45 -16.00 3.93
C PRO A 257 7.45 -14.97 3.40
N VAL A 258 7.97 -13.79 3.06
CA VAL A 258 7.18 -12.66 2.57
C VAL A 258 7.51 -12.37 1.11
N LEU A 259 6.53 -12.48 0.23
CA LEU A 259 6.65 -12.08 -1.16
C LEU A 259 6.15 -10.65 -1.31
N ALA A 260 7.02 -9.75 -1.83
CA ALA A 260 6.70 -8.34 -2.03
C ALA A 260 7.49 -7.71 -3.18
N GLY A 261 7.24 -6.43 -3.48
CA GLY A 261 7.99 -5.62 -4.44
C GLY A 261 7.21 -5.21 -5.67
N SER A 262 6.14 -5.92 -6.04
CA SER A 262 5.27 -5.55 -7.17
C SER A 262 3.95 -6.30 -7.12
N LEU A 263 2.85 -5.61 -7.46
CA LEU A 263 1.56 -6.28 -7.65
C LEU A 263 1.59 -7.28 -8.83
N TYR A 264 2.34 -6.98 -9.90
CA TYR A 264 2.53 -7.90 -11.03
C TYR A 264 3.35 -9.15 -10.68
N PHE A 265 4.01 -9.13 -9.55
CA PHE A 265 4.81 -10.24 -9.05
C PHE A 265 4.01 -11.23 -8.23
N ILE A 266 2.99 -10.74 -7.51
CA ILE A 266 2.19 -11.54 -6.57
C ILE A 266 0.78 -11.88 -7.08
N GLY A 267 0.38 -11.39 -8.26
CA GLY A 267 -0.96 -11.53 -8.85
C GLY A 267 -1.08 -12.47 -10.02
#